data_f4683ef8ba9c374554b53aedec7dbdc6
#
_entry.id   f4683ef8ba9c374554b53aedec7dbdc6
#
_cell.length_a   1.000
_cell.length_b   1.000
_cell.length_c   1.000
_cell.angle_alpha   90.00
_cell.angle_beta   90.00
_cell.angle_gamma   90.00
#
_symmetry.space_group_name_H-M   'P 1'
#
loop_
_entity.id
_entity.type
_entity.pdbx_description
1 polymer ?
#
loop_
_entity_poly.entity_id
_entity_poly.type
_entity_poly.pdbx_seq_one_letter_code
_entity_poly.pdbx_strand_id
1 'polypeptide(L)'
;MATKDVIDRYYETANAGDWDAWCDLFTDDMVMDEQLAGHIESLATLRPMMAGMGKAYSKFQNVPKHIVVNGDEAAVVSHISAANAAGDPIEANVMNYFKIRDGKIAYMANFHDSVPFRPFLDQKLG
;
A
#
# COMPACT_ATOMS: atom_id res chain seq x y z
N MET A 1 3.33 12.33 14.74
CA MET A 1 4.51 11.82 14.01
C MET A 1 4.83 12.74 12.84
N ALA A 2 6.11 12.99 12.60
CA ALA A 2 6.54 13.71 11.40
C ALA A 2 6.21 12.90 10.13
N THR A 3 6.06 13.59 9.02
CA THR A 3 5.71 12.97 7.73
C THR A 3 6.62 11.79 7.40
N LYS A 4 7.95 11.95 7.52
CA LYS A 4 8.91 10.88 7.21
C LYS A 4 8.69 9.64 8.10
N ASP A 5 8.36 9.85 9.37
CA ASP A 5 8.12 8.73 10.29
C ASP A 5 6.88 7.93 9.90
N VAL A 6 5.82 8.61 9.46
CA VAL A 6 4.60 7.95 8.98
C VAL A 6 4.91 7.12 7.73
N ILE A 7 5.70 7.68 6.80
CA ILE A 7 6.11 6.98 5.58
C ILE A 7 6.95 5.74 5.93
N ASP A 8 7.91 5.86 6.84
CA ASP A 8 8.72 4.73 7.26
C ASP A 8 7.86 3.62 7.86
N ARG A 9 6.89 3.98 8.72
CA ARG A 9 5.96 3.01 9.32
C ARG A 9 5.06 2.34 8.28
N TYR A 10 4.65 3.07 7.25
CA TYR A 10 3.84 2.51 6.17
C TYR A 10 4.54 1.30 5.54
N TYR A 11 5.82 1.43 5.18
CA TYR A 11 6.58 0.35 4.56
C TYR A 11 6.97 -0.74 5.56
N GLU A 12 7.33 -0.38 6.79
CA GLU A 12 7.66 -1.35 7.83
C GLU A 12 6.48 -2.29 8.12
N THR A 13 5.29 -1.74 8.32
CA THR A 13 4.10 -2.54 8.65
C THR A 13 3.65 -3.41 7.47
N ALA A 14 3.68 -2.87 6.25
CA ALA A 14 3.37 -3.64 5.04
C ALA A 14 4.34 -4.81 4.86
N ASN A 15 5.64 -4.56 5.05
CA ASN A 15 6.67 -5.57 4.85
C ASN A 15 6.70 -6.62 5.97
N ALA A 16 6.15 -6.28 7.14
CA ALA A 16 5.94 -7.22 8.23
C ALA A 16 4.64 -8.03 8.08
N GLY A 17 3.79 -7.68 7.11
CA GLY A 17 2.48 -8.30 6.97
C GLY A 17 1.50 -7.91 8.07
N ASP A 18 1.79 -6.83 8.80
CA ASP A 18 0.95 -6.33 9.90
C ASP A 18 -0.05 -5.31 9.35
N TRP A 19 -1.08 -5.82 8.69
CA TRP A 19 -2.05 -4.99 7.99
C TRP A 19 -2.96 -4.21 8.94
N ASP A 20 -3.17 -4.67 10.17
CA ASP A 20 -3.90 -3.92 11.19
C ASP A 20 -3.12 -2.66 11.59
N ALA A 21 -1.82 -2.80 11.90
CA ALA A 21 -0.97 -1.65 12.23
C ALA A 21 -0.82 -0.72 11.03
N TRP A 22 -0.77 -1.26 9.81
CA TRP A 22 -0.74 -0.49 8.58
C TRP A 22 -2.01 0.37 8.44
N CYS A 23 -3.18 -0.22 8.66
CA CYS A 23 -4.46 0.51 8.63
C CYS A 23 -4.53 1.61 9.69
N ASP A 24 -3.93 1.39 10.86
CA ASP A 24 -3.92 2.38 11.95
C ASP A 24 -3.14 3.66 11.59
N LEU A 25 -2.37 3.66 10.51
CA LEU A 25 -1.65 4.84 10.04
C LEU A 25 -2.53 5.84 9.27
N PHE A 26 -3.77 5.47 8.95
CA PHE A 26 -4.69 6.29 8.15
C PHE A 26 -5.69 7.03 9.05
N THR A 27 -6.17 8.18 8.55
CA THR A 27 -7.30 8.88 9.19
C THR A 27 -8.61 8.11 8.93
N ASP A 28 -9.62 8.33 9.78
CA ASP A 28 -10.93 7.68 9.61
C ASP A 28 -11.60 8.06 8.29
N ASP A 29 -11.41 9.29 7.84
CA ASP A 29 -11.97 9.83 6.60
C ASP A 29 -11.01 9.74 5.41
N MET A 30 -10.01 8.87 5.48
CA MET A 30 -9.01 8.72 4.43
C MET A 30 -9.62 8.51 3.06
N VAL A 31 -8.87 8.91 2.02
CA VAL A 31 -9.18 8.64 0.62
C VAL A 31 -7.95 8.02 -0.03
N MET A 32 -8.16 7.00 -0.83
CA MET A 32 -7.10 6.31 -1.55
C MET A 32 -7.51 6.09 -3.01
N ASP A 33 -6.61 6.40 -3.92
CA ASP A 33 -6.73 6.06 -5.33
C ASP A 33 -5.67 5.00 -5.65
N GLU A 34 -6.09 3.74 -5.65
CA GLU A 34 -5.20 2.60 -5.80
C GLU A 34 -5.36 2.04 -7.21
N GLN A 35 -4.22 1.79 -7.90
CA GLN A 35 -4.19 1.42 -9.31
C GLN A 35 -5.05 0.18 -9.62
N LEU A 36 -5.07 -0.80 -8.75
CA LEU A 36 -5.81 -2.05 -8.97
C LEU A 36 -7.22 -2.03 -8.37
N ALA A 37 -7.36 -1.47 -7.17
CA ALA A 37 -8.62 -1.47 -6.43
C ALA A 37 -9.52 -0.27 -6.74
N GLY A 38 -8.95 0.80 -7.32
CA GLY A 38 -9.68 2.01 -7.66
C GLY A 38 -9.82 2.99 -6.50
N HIS A 39 -10.94 3.71 -6.48
CA HIS A 39 -11.19 4.76 -5.49
C HIS A 39 -11.81 4.18 -4.21
N ILE A 40 -11.17 4.44 -3.09
CA ILE A 40 -11.59 3.94 -1.76
C ILE A 40 -11.75 5.13 -0.83
N GLU A 41 -12.89 5.22 -0.15
CA GLU A 41 -13.16 6.24 0.86
C GLU A 41 -13.42 5.58 2.20
N SER A 42 -12.88 6.15 3.25
CA SER A 42 -12.97 5.78 4.66
C SER A 42 -12.13 4.57 5.06
N LEU A 43 -11.60 4.64 6.29
CA LEU A 43 -10.86 3.54 6.89
C LEU A 43 -11.76 2.33 7.15
N ALA A 44 -13.04 2.57 7.44
CA ALA A 44 -14.01 1.50 7.64
C ALA A 44 -14.20 0.65 6.38
N THR A 45 -14.02 1.23 5.18
CA THR A 45 -14.04 0.50 3.91
C THR A 45 -12.71 -0.22 3.66
N LEU A 46 -11.59 0.45 3.94
CA LEU A 46 -10.24 -0.08 3.66
C LEU A 46 -9.90 -1.29 4.53
N ARG A 47 -10.20 -1.24 5.82
CA ARG A 47 -9.78 -2.25 6.80
C ARG A 47 -10.24 -3.67 6.43
N PRO A 48 -11.51 -3.92 6.07
CA PRO A 48 -11.93 -5.25 5.63
C PRO A 48 -11.23 -5.73 4.35
N MET A 49 -10.91 -4.81 3.44
CA MET A 49 -10.20 -5.16 2.20
C MET A 49 -8.81 -5.70 2.51
N MET A 50 -8.12 -5.12 3.48
CA MET A 50 -6.75 -5.51 3.84
C MET A 50 -6.70 -6.82 4.64
N ALA A 51 -7.81 -7.25 5.23
CA ALA A 51 -7.88 -8.52 5.96
C ALA A 51 -7.58 -9.74 5.07
N GLY A 52 -7.76 -9.62 3.75
CA GLY A 52 -7.50 -10.69 2.78
C GLY A 52 -6.07 -10.75 2.24
N MET A 53 -5.19 -9.82 2.63
CA MET A 53 -3.85 -9.70 2.02
C MET A 53 -2.99 -10.95 2.22
N GLY A 54 -2.99 -11.54 3.42
CA GLY A 54 -2.20 -12.74 3.69
C GLY A 54 -2.67 -13.96 2.91
N LYS A 55 -3.93 -13.97 2.45
CA LYS A 55 -4.49 -15.03 1.61
C LYS A 55 -4.24 -14.76 0.12
N ALA A 56 -4.26 -13.49 -0.27
CA ALA A 56 -4.04 -13.08 -1.67
C ALA A 56 -2.57 -13.23 -2.09
N TYR A 57 -1.65 -12.98 -1.17
CA TYR A 57 -0.22 -13.04 -1.43
C TYR A 57 0.46 -14.06 -0.53
N SER A 58 1.26 -14.95 -1.11
CA SER A 58 2.15 -15.85 -0.34
C SER A 58 3.43 -15.12 0.09
N LYS A 59 3.78 -14.04 -0.61
CA LYS A 59 4.91 -13.16 -0.32
C LYS A 59 4.52 -11.74 -0.69
N PHE A 60 4.87 -10.76 0.13
CA PHE A 60 4.68 -9.35 -0.19
C PHE A 60 5.79 -8.51 0.43
N GLN A 61 6.59 -7.87 -0.41
CA GLN A 61 7.58 -6.88 -0.01
C GLN A 61 7.43 -5.64 -0.88
N ASN A 62 7.41 -4.49 -0.26
CA ASN A 62 7.32 -3.20 -0.92
C ASN A 62 8.44 -2.32 -0.37
N VAL A 63 9.55 -2.23 -1.12
CA VAL A 63 10.78 -1.62 -0.64
C VAL A 63 10.90 -0.21 -1.20
N PRO A 64 10.92 0.84 -0.35
CA PRO A 64 11.11 2.21 -0.82
C PRO A 64 12.53 2.38 -1.36
N LYS A 65 12.64 2.98 -2.55
CA LYS A 65 13.91 3.23 -3.24
C LYS A 65 14.29 4.70 -3.23
N HIS A 66 13.31 5.59 -3.45
CA HIS A 66 13.50 7.03 -3.44
C HIS A 66 12.35 7.68 -2.68
N ILE A 67 12.67 8.50 -1.70
CA ILE A 67 11.68 9.19 -0.87
C ILE A 67 11.93 10.69 -0.95
N VAL A 68 10.89 11.44 -1.30
CA VAL A 68 10.89 12.90 -1.28
C VAL A 68 9.81 13.35 -0.32
N VAL A 69 10.17 14.22 0.62
CA VAL A 69 9.23 14.79 1.59
C VAL A 69 9.23 16.30 1.46
N ASN A 70 8.04 16.89 1.39
CA ASN A 70 7.84 18.33 1.38
C ASN A 70 6.68 18.67 2.32
N GLY A 71 7.01 19.09 3.55
CA GLY A 71 6.01 19.41 4.56
C GLY A 71 5.18 18.17 4.93
N ASP A 72 3.88 18.24 4.68
CA ASP A 72 2.93 17.16 4.93
C ASP A 72 2.67 16.27 3.70
N GLU A 73 3.46 16.43 2.65
CA GLU A 73 3.36 15.62 1.44
C GLU A 73 4.62 14.77 1.26
N ALA A 74 4.45 13.59 0.67
CA ALA A 74 5.57 12.74 0.31
C ALA A 74 5.31 12.00 -1.00
N ALA A 75 6.38 11.76 -1.75
CA ALA A 75 6.35 10.92 -2.94
C ALA A 75 7.44 9.86 -2.78
N VAL A 76 7.09 8.61 -3.09
CA VAL A 76 7.99 7.47 -2.90
C VAL A 76 7.96 6.60 -4.15
N VAL A 77 9.13 6.36 -4.73
CA VAL A 77 9.29 5.29 -5.72
C VAL A 77 9.68 4.04 -4.94
N SER A 78 8.86 2.99 -5.05
CA SER A 78 9.12 1.73 -4.38
C SER A 78 9.13 0.57 -5.38
N HIS A 79 9.67 -0.56 -4.95
CA HIS A 79 9.67 -1.79 -5.72
C HIS A 79 8.90 -2.87 -4.96
N ILE A 80 7.86 -3.43 -5.60
CA ILE A 80 7.12 -4.56 -5.06
C ILE A 80 7.73 -5.85 -5.59
N SER A 81 8.10 -6.74 -4.67
CA SER A 81 8.49 -8.11 -4.92
C SER A 81 7.52 -8.99 -4.17
N ALA A 82 6.64 -9.66 -4.89
CA ALA A 82 5.53 -10.40 -4.29
C ALA A 82 5.30 -11.71 -5.04
N ALA A 83 4.44 -12.56 -4.50
CA ALA A 83 3.95 -13.75 -5.16
C ALA A 83 2.47 -13.93 -4.82
N ASN A 84 1.68 -14.42 -5.76
CA ASN A 84 0.27 -14.72 -5.51
C ASN A 84 0.11 -15.93 -4.59
N ALA A 85 -1.12 -16.34 -4.32
CA ALA A 85 -1.40 -17.48 -3.44
C ALA A 85 -0.76 -18.78 -3.95
N ALA A 86 -0.61 -18.94 -5.26
CA ALA A 86 0.01 -20.12 -5.88
C ALA A 86 1.55 -20.03 -5.96
N GLY A 87 2.14 -18.89 -5.60
CA GLY A 87 3.58 -18.69 -5.66
C GLY A 87 4.10 -18.06 -6.96
N ASP A 88 3.20 -17.64 -7.86
CA ASP A 88 3.61 -16.96 -9.10
C ASP A 88 4.17 -15.57 -8.79
N PRO A 89 5.35 -15.22 -9.32
CA PRO A 89 6.03 -13.98 -8.93
C PRO A 89 5.39 -12.73 -9.52
N ILE A 90 5.49 -11.64 -8.75
CA ILE A 90 5.07 -10.29 -9.15
C ILE A 90 6.23 -9.36 -8.82
N GLU A 91 6.75 -8.64 -9.83
CA GLU A 91 7.81 -7.64 -9.68
C GLU A 91 7.38 -6.36 -10.36
N ALA A 92 7.30 -5.25 -9.62
CA ALA A 92 6.82 -3.99 -10.16
C ALA A 92 7.43 -2.79 -9.46
N ASN A 93 7.71 -1.74 -10.23
CA ASN A 93 8.02 -0.43 -9.67
C ASN A 93 6.72 0.35 -9.50
N VAL A 94 6.61 1.07 -8.39
CA VAL A 94 5.39 1.79 -8.01
C VAL A 94 5.75 3.21 -7.60
N MET A 95 4.98 4.19 -8.07
CA MET A 95 5.02 5.56 -7.58
C MET A 95 3.88 5.74 -6.58
N ASN A 96 4.22 6.17 -5.37
CA ASN A 96 3.27 6.40 -4.29
C ASN A 96 3.29 7.87 -3.90
N TYR A 97 2.10 8.44 -3.67
CA TYR A 97 1.92 9.81 -3.21
C TYR A 97 1.12 9.81 -1.91
N PHE A 98 1.53 10.62 -0.93
CA PHE A 98 0.91 10.69 0.39
C PHE A 98 0.64 12.12 0.81
N LYS A 99 -0.51 12.35 1.44
CA LYS A 99 -0.80 13.55 2.22
C LYS A 99 -1.03 13.17 3.67
N ILE A 100 -0.34 13.85 4.57
CA ILE A 100 -0.38 13.58 6.01
C ILE A 100 -1.19 14.69 6.69
N ARG A 101 -2.06 14.31 7.62
CA ARG A 101 -2.83 15.22 8.46
C ARG A 101 -2.83 14.70 9.88
N ASP A 102 -2.37 15.54 10.82
CA ASP A 102 -2.31 15.18 12.25
C ASP A 102 -1.56 13.86 12.52
N GLY A 103 -0.45 13.66 11.81
CA GLY A 103 0.40 12.48 11.99
C GLY A 103 -0.15 11.20 11.36
N LYS A 104 -1.16 11.29 10.51
CA LYS A 104 -1.77 10.14 9.82
C LYS A 104 -1.94 10.40 8.33
N ILE A 105 -2.07 9.33 7.56
CA ILE A 105 -2.28 9.43 6.11
C ILE A 105 -3.75 9.76 5.86
N ALA A 106 -4.00 10.96 5.30
CA ALA A 106 -5.35 11.40 4.93
C ALA A 106 -5.66 11.09 3.47
N TYR A 107 -4.65 11.11 2.61
CA TYR A 107 -4.79 10.75 1.21
C TYR A 107 -3.58 9.96 0.74
N MET A 108 -3.82 8.97 -0.09
CA MET A 108 -2.77 8.20 -0.75
C MET A 108 -3.20 7.84 -2.16
N ALA A 109 -2.24 7.89 -3.10
CA ALA A 109 -2.44 7.37 -4.45
C ALA A 109 -1.22 6.55 -4.86
N ASN A 110 -1.42 5.50 -5.66
CA ASN A 110 -0.31 4.83 -6.30
C ASN A 110 -0.58 4.62 -7.79
N PHE A 111 0.50 4.58 -8.54
CA PHE A 111 0.49 4.43 -9.99
C PHE A 111 1.57 3.46 -10.42
N HIS A 112 1.20 2.51 -11.25
CA HIS A 112 2.13 1.52 -11.80
C HIS A 112 1.53 0.86 -13.04
N ASP A 113 2.36 0.13 -13.78
CA ASP A 113 1.87 -0.77 -14.80
C ASP A 113 1.14 -1.94 -14.10
N SER A 114 -0.07 -2.26 -14.53
CA SER A 114 -0.85 -3.35 -13.94
C SER A 114 -0.49 -4.73 -14.51
N VAL A 115 0.21 -4.78 -15.64
CA VAL A 115 0.57 -6.07 -16.29
C VAL A 115 1.35 -7.01 -15.35
N PRO A 116 2.37 -6.54 -14.59
CA PRO A 116 3.08 -7.41 -13.64
C PRO A 116 2.19 -8.02 -12.56
N PHE A 117 1.02 -7.43 -12.30
CA PHE A 117 0.07 -7.90 -11.28
C PHE A 117 -0.94 -8.92 -11.81
N ARG A 118 -0.82 -9.36 -13.06
CA ARG A 118 -1.72 -10.39 -13.60
C ARG A 118 -1.81 -11.64 -12.73
N PRO A 119 -0.71 -12.17 -12.14
CA PRO A 119 -0.82 -13.31 -11.24
C PRO A 119 -1.76 -13.09 -10.06
N PHE A 120 -1.84 -11.84 -9.54
CA PHE A 120 -2.80 -11.47 -8.52
C PHE A 120 -4.22 -11.29 -9.08
N LEU A 121 -4.34 -10.56 -10.20
CA LEU A 121 -5.64 -10.21 -10.79
C LEU A 121 -6.39 -11.43 -11.33
N ASP A 122 -5.66 -12.41 -11.88
CA ASP A 122 -6.23 -13.57 -12.53
C ASP A 122 -6.48 -14.74 -11.57
N GLN A 123 -6.00 -14.65 -10.32
CA GLN A 123 -6.19 -15.73 -9.35
C GLN A 123 -7.62 -15.75 -8.81
N LYS A 124 -8.11 -16.98 -8.50
CA LYS A 124 -9.39 -17.15 -7.85
C LYS A 124 -9.16 -17.33 -6.35
N LEU A 125 -9.75 -16.44 -5.56
CA LEU A 125 -9.74 -16.50 -4.10
C LEU A 125 -11.08 -17.07 -3.65
N GLY A 126 -11.07 -18.32 -3.28
CA GLY A 126 -12.28 -19.01 -2.86
C GLY A 126 -12.38 -19.20 -1.38
#